data_0f69fd1282241ba19fcab3ca130aff09
#
_entry.id   0f69fd1282241ba19fcab3ca130aff09
#
_cell.length_a   1.000
_cell.length_b   1.000
_cell.length_c   1.000
_cell.angle_alpha   90.00
_cell.angle_beta   90.00
_cell.angle_gamma   90.00
#
_symmetry.space_group_name_H-M   'P 1'
#
loop_
_entity.id
_entity.type
_entity.pdbx_description
1 polymer ?
#
loop_
_entity_poly.entity_id
_entity_poly.type
_entity_poly.pdbx_seq_one_letter_code
_entity_poly.pdbx_strand_id
1 'polypeptide(L)'
;VSSNLARFDGMRYGIRVEPTEGPVTAERVMAATREAGFGDEVKRRIILGTHVLSAGYYDAYYGSAQKVRTLIQRDFDAVFEQVDVLVSPTAPETAFKFGEKTSDPLAMYLYDVATIPANLAGIPGMNVPNAVSSEGLPIGFQVLAPARGDLVMYKVASLVEALSDDVAGQCPAANWEEK
;
A
#
# COMPACT_ATOMS: atom_id res chain seq x y z
N VAL A 1 2.12 -8.27 -8.42
CA VAL A 1 0.75 -7.91 -8.83
C VAL A 1 0.20 -8.94 -9.80
N SER A 2 0.86 -9.22 -10.94
CA SER A 2 0.35 -10.14 -11.98
C SER A 2 0.01 -11.54 -11.44
N SER A 3 0.86 -12.14 -10.57
CA SER A 3 0.62 -13.46 -9.99
C SER A 3 -0.57 -13.48 -9.01
N ASN A 4 -0.67 -12.46 -8.15
CA ASN A 4 -1.75 -12.38 -7.17
C ASN A 4 -3.11 -12.11 -7.82
N LEU A 5 -3.14 -11.30 -8.89
CA LEU A 5 -4.36 -10.98 -9.62
C LEU A 5 -4.72 -12.02 -10.71
N ALA A 6 -3.85 -12.99 -10.97
CA ALA A 6 -4.11 -14.08 -11.91
C ALA A 6 -5.34 -14.91 -11.52
N ARG A 7 -5.68 -14.96 -10.23
CA ARG A 7 -6.83 -15.70 -9.71
C ARG A 7 -8.20 -15.10 -10.06
N PHE A 8 -8.23 -13.83 -10.45
CA PHE A 8 -9.45 -13.18 -10.93
C PHE A 8 -9.64 -13.48 -12.44
N ASP A 9 -10.10 -14.67 -12.71
CA ASP A 9 -10.20 -15.26 -14.06
C ASP A 9 -11.63 -15.35 -14.60
N GLY A 10 -12.63 -14.96 -13.80
CA GLY A 10 -14.05 -15.05 -14.15
C GLY A 10 -14.64 -16.47 -14.06
N MET A 11 -13.89 -17.44 -13.51
CA MET A 11 -14.33 -18.83 -13.45
C MET A 11 -14.46 -19.35 -12.02
N ARG A 12 -13.56 -18.99 -11.12
CA ARG A 12 -13.48 -19.55 -9.75
C ARG A 12 -14.33 -18.77 -8.77
N TYR A 13 -14.25 -17.43 -8.78
CA TYR A 13 -14.99 -16.54 -7.90
C TYR A 13 -14.95 -15.10 -8.41
N GLY A 14 -15.75 -14.24 -7.82
CA GLY A 14 -15.88 -12.84 -8.20
C GLY A 14 -16.85 -12.67 -9.36
N ILE A 15 -16.76 -11.52 -10.00
CA ILE A 15 -17.56 -11.24 -11.19
C ILE A 15 -17.13 -12.14 -12.35
N ARG A 16 -18.10 -12.46 -13.23
CA ARG A 16 -17.87 -13.11 -14.50
C ARG A 16 -18.53 -12.30 -15.60
N VAL A 17 -17.76 -11.92 -16.58
CA VAL A 17 -18.25 -11.22 -17.77
C VAL A 17 -17.94 -12.06 -18.99
N GLU A 18 -18.96 -12.33 -19.79
CA GLU A 18 -18.80 -13.06 -21.05
C GLU A 18 -18.45 -12.10 -22.19
N PRO A 19 -17.67 -12.55 -23.19
CA PRO A 19 -17.38 -11.74 -24.35
C PRO A 19 -18.67 -11.44 -25.15
N THR A 20 -18.80 -10.21 -25.59
CA THR A 20 -19.98 -9.75 -26.37
C THR A 20 -20.01 -10.27 -27.79
N GLU A 21 -18.88 -10.70 -28.36
CA GLU A 21 -18.73 -11.17 -29.71
C GLU A 21 -17.91 -12.46 -29.79
N GLY A 22 -18.16 -13.31 -30.78
CA GLY A 22 -17.39 -14.53 -31.05
C GLY A 22 -17.56 -15.65 -29.99
N PRO A 23 -16.77 -16.74 -30.07
CA PRO A 23 -16.96 -17.91 -29.21
C PRO A 23 -16.62 -17.61 -27.73
N VAL A 24 -17.40 -18.19 -26.82
CA VAL A 24 -17.14 -18.12 -25.37
C VAL A 24 -16.05 -19.14 -25.00
N THR A 25 -14.82 -18.66 -24.92
CA THR A 25 -13.68 -19.46 -24.47
C THR A 25 -13.18 -18.97 -23.10
N ALA A 26 -12.49 -19.81 -22.34
CA ALA A 26 -11.95 -19.44 -21.03
C ALA A 26 -11.06 -18.18 -21.09
N GLU A 27 -10.22 -18.09 -22.11
CA GLU A 27 -9.33 -16.95 -22.34
C GLU A 27 -10.12 -15.65 -22.58
N ARG A 28 -11.18 -15.70 -23.40
CA ARG A 28 -12.01 -14.53 -23.71
C ARG A 28 -12.89 -14.11 -22.53
N VAL A 29 -13.41 -15.06 -21.76
CA VAL A 29 -14.11 -14.77 -20.50
C VAL A 29 -13.18 -14.10 -19.50
N MET A 30 -11.96 -14.60 -19.34
CA MET A 30 -10.95 -14.00 -18.48
C MET A 30 -10.59 -12.58 -18.92
N ALA A 31 -10.41 -12.34 -20.22
CA ALA A 31 -10.11 -11.02 -20.76
C ALA A 31 -11.26 -10.03 -20.51
N ALA A 32 -12.50 -10.38 -20.87
CA ALA A 32 -13.68 -9.55 -20.65
C ALA A 32 -13.92 -9.26 -19.16
N THR A 33 -13.75 -10.26 -18.31
CA THR A 33 -13.89 -10.11 -16.85
C THR A 33 -12.86 -9.16 -16.26
N ARG A 34 -11.59 -9.26 -16.65
CA ARG A 34 -10.52 -8.37 -16.21
C ARG A 34 -10.67 -6.96 -16.74
N GLU A 35 -11.09 -6.82 -17.97
CA GLU A 35 -11.39 -5.52 -18.57
C GLU A 35 -12.47 -4.77 -17.80
N ALA A 36 -13.55 -5.44 -17.46
CA ALA A 36 -14.68 -4.86 -16.74
C ALA A 36 -14.41 -4.67 -15.24
N GLY A 37 -13.66 -5.60 -14.62
CA GLY A 37 -13.51 -5.66 -13.16
C GLY A 37 -12.28 -4.94 -12.60
N PHE A 38 -11.25 -4.69 -13.40
CA PHE A 38 -10.06 -3.98 -12.97
C PHE A 38 -10.10 -2.51 -13.36
N GLY A 39 -9.82 -1.62 -12.40
CA GLY A 39 -9.57 -0.20 -12.68
C GLY A 39 -8.28 0.02 -13.49
N ASP A 40 -8.15 1.18 -14.08
CA ASP A 40 -7.07 1.49 -15.02
C ASP A 40 -5.68 1.42 -14.38
N GLU A 41 -5.53 1.83 -13.12
CA GLU A 41 -4.25 1.73 -12.39
C GLU A 41 -3.85 0.27 -12.18
N VAL A 42 -4.79 -0.61 -11.86
CA VAL A 42 -4.53 -2.05 -11.69
C VAL A 42 -4.10 -2.67 -13.01
N LYS A 43 -4.78 -2.33 -14.12
CA LYS A 43 -4.41 -2.77 -15.46
C LYS A 43 -2.99 -2.33 -15.82
N ARG A 44 -2.65 -1.06 -15.58
CA ARG A 44 -1.31 -0.50 -15.79
C ARG A 44 -0.25 -1.26 -15.01
N ARG A 45 -0.46 -1.54 -13.73
CA ARG A 45 0.46 -2.31 -12.89
C ARG A 45 0.63 -3.77 -13.31
N ILE A 46 -0.43 -4.40 -13.83
CA ILE A 46 -0.34 -5.76 -14.38
C ILE A 46 0.55 -5.77 -15.62
N ILE A 47 0.35 -4.83 -16.54
CA ILE A 47 1.13 -4.71 -17.78
C ILE A 47 2.60 -4.43 -17.45
N LEU A 48 2.86 -3.44 -16.58
CA LEU A 48 4.20 -3.09 -16.14
C LEU A 48 4.91 -4.29 -15.47
N GLY A 49 4.22 -4.96 -14.55
CA GLY A 49 4.79 -6.13 -13.86
C GLY A 49 5.10 -7.29 -14.82
N THR A 50 4.27 -7.51 -15.81
CA THR A 50 4.51 -8.53 -16.85
C THR A 50 5.71 -8.16 -17.72
N HIS A 51 5.84 -6.89 -18.09
CA HIS A 51 6.97 -6.39 -18.85
C HIS A 51 8.29 -6.55 -18.10
N VAL A 52 8.35 -6.13 -16.83
CA VAL A 52 9.55 -6.21 -15.99
C VAL A 52 9.99 -7.66 -15.75
N LEU A 53 9.06 -8.61 -15.75
CA LEU A 53 9.34 -10.04 -15.57
C LEU A 53 9.59 -10.76 -16.91
N SER A 54 9.50 -10.09 -18.06
CA SER A 54 9.75 -10.71 -19.36
C SER A 54 11.24 -10.96 -19.61
N ALA A 55 11.54 -11.86 -20.56
CA ALA A 55 12.90 -12.21 -20.91
C ALA A 55 13.72 -10.97 -21.33
N GLY A 56 14.92 -10.84 -20.79
CA GLY A 56 15.81 -9.70 -21.03
C GLY A 56 15.65 -8.53 -20.04
N TYR A 57 14.49 -8.40 -19.39
CA TYR A 57 14.26 -7.35 -18.38
C TYR A 57 14.34 -7.88 -16.95
N TYR A 58 14.17 -9.19 -16.76
CA TYR A 58 14.18 -9.81 -15.44
C TYR A 58 15.47 -9.52 -14.65
N ASP A 59 16.63 -9.78 -15.23
CA ASP A 59 17.92 -9.58 -14.55
C ASP A 59 18.26 -8.09 -14.39
N ALA A 60 17.90 -7.27 -15.39
CA ALA A 60 18.19 -5.85 -15.37
C ALA A 60 17.38 -5.10 -14.31
N TYR A 61 16.10 -5.42 -14.15
CA TYR A 61 15.20 -4.68 -13.26
C TYR A 61 14.84 -5.47 -12.01
N TYR A 62 14.28 -6.67 -12.16
CA TYR A 62 13.81 -7.44 -11.01
C TYR A 62 14.97 -7.94 -10.15
N GLY A 63 16.04 -8.47 -10.75
CA GLY A 63 17.23 -8.89 -10.03
C GLY A 63 17.92 -7.74 -9.30
N SER A 64 18.01 -6.57 -9.93
CA SER A 64 18.57 -5.37 -9.30
C SER A 64 17.68 -4.87 -8.16
N ALA A 65 16.36 -4.86 -8.33
CA ALA A 65 15.41 -4.49 -7.28
C ALA A 65 15.52 -5.41 -6.06
N GLN A 66 15.70 -6.72 -6.24
CA GLN A 66 15.90 -7.66 -5.13
C GLN A 66 17.19 -7.39 -4.35
N LYS A 67 18.27 -7.02 -5.03
CA LYS A 67 19.52 -6.61 -4.37
C LYS A 67 19.34 -5.34 -3.53
N VAL A 68 18.68 -4.33 -4.08
CA VAL A 68 18.34 -3.08 -3.36
C VAL A 68 17.43 -3.38 -2.16
N ARG A 69 16.41 -4.23 -2.33
CA ARG A 69 15.57 -4.67 -1.22
C ARG A 69 16.37 -5.28 -0.07
N THR A 70 17.38 -6.10 -0.39
CA THR A 70 18.26 -6.68 0.65
C THR A 70 19.09 -5.61 1.37
N LEU A 71 19.50 -4.55 0.69
CA LEU A 71 20.21 -3.44 1.34
C LEU A 71 19.27 -2.68 2.28
N ILE A 72 18.06 -2.36 1.83
CA ILE A 72 17.04 -1.71 2.68
C ILE A 72 16.78 -2.54 3.94
N GLN A 73 16.64 -3.87 3.80
CA GLN A 73 16.44 -4.76 4.95
C GLN A 73 17.61 -4.70 5.93
N ARG A 74 18.86 -4.72 5.44
CA ARG A 74 20.05 -4.62 6.27
C ARG A 74 20.16 -3.29 7.01
N ASP A 75 19.74 -2.19 6.40
CA ASP A 75 19.72 -0.88 7.04
C ASP A 75 18.75 -0.88 8.24
N PHE A 76 17.55 -1.46 8.10
CA PHE A 76 16.62 -1.64 9.21
C PHE A 76 17.16 -2.57 10.28
N ASP A 77 17.74 -3.71 9.91
CA ASP A 77 18.32 -4.68 10.84
C ASP A 77 19.41 -4.00 11.71
N ALA A 78 20.31 -3.22 11.10
CA ALA A 78 21.37 -2.51 11.81
C ALA A 78 20.83 -1.43 12.77
N VAL A 79 19.75 -0.75 12.42
CA VAL A 79 19.11 0.23 13.32
C VAL A 79 18.41 -0.46 14.48
N PHE A 80 17.72 -1.57 14.24
CA PHE A 80 17.05 -2.34 15.29
C PHE A 80 18.00 -3.07 16.26
N GLU A 81 19.29 -3.13 15.97
CA GLU A 81 20.30 -3.50 17.00
C GLU A 81 20.46 -2.44 18.10
N GLN A 82 20.02 -1.20 17.86
CA GLN A 82 20.21 -0.06 18.74
C GLN A 82 18.89 0.46 19.37
N VAL A 83 17.74 0.15 18.74
CA VAL A 83 16.43 0.62 19.16
C VAL A 83 15.37 -0.48 19.06
N ASP A 84 14.36 -0.42 19.89
CA ASP A 84 13.25 -1.39 19.89
C ASP A 84 12.21 -1.10 18.80
N VAL A 85 12.00 0.17 18.47
CA VAL A 85 11.06 0.64 17.45
C VAL A 85 11.61 1.87 16.73
N LEU A 86 11.12 2.11 15.51
CA LEU A 86 11.29 3.36 14.79
C LEU A 86 9.94 4.08 14.68
N VAL A 87 9.97 5.39 14.70
CA VAL A 87 8.77 6.21 14.57
C VAL A 87 8.95 7.27 13.49
N SER A 88 7.87 7.58 12.79
CA SER A 88 7.85 8.63 11.75
C SER A 88 6.42 9.13 11.53
N PRO A 89 6.23 10.27 10.85
CA PRO A 89 4.94 10.55 10.22
C PRO A 89 4.60 9.42 9.24
N THR A 90 3.32 9.06 9.14
CA THR A 90 2.88 8.00 8.22
C THR A 90 2.91 8.47 6.77
N ALA A 91 2.56 9.73 6.54
CA ALA A 91 2.58 10.39 5.24
C ALA A 91 3.18 11.80 5.36
N PRO A 92 3.73 12.38 4.27
CA PRO A 92 4.33 13.71 4.28
C PRO A 92 3.35 14.84 4.59
N GLU A 93 2.08 14.64 4.25
CA GLU A 93 1.01 15.62 4.36
C GLU A 93 -0.28 14.96 4.85
N THR A 94 -1.27 15.75 5.22
CA THR A 94 -2.64 15.28 5.47
C THR A 94 -3.34 14.89 4.16
N ALA A 95 -4.54 14.31 4.25
CA ALA A 95 -5.31 13.92 3.07
C ALA A 95 -5.52 15.12 2.13
N PHE A 96 -5.25 14.92 0.85
CA PHE A 96 -5.49 15.90 -0.22
C PHE A 96 -6.92 15.78 -0.77
N LYS A 97 -7.40 16.82 -1.46
CA LYS A 97 -8.74 16.83 -2.06
C LYS A 97 -8.85 15.88 -3.24
N PHE A 98 -10.05 15.38 -3.49
CA PHE A 98 -10.31 14.55 -4.66
C PHE A 98 -9.90 15.26 -5.94
N GLY A 99 -9.14 14.59 -6.80
CA GLY A 99 -8.66 15.11 -8.08
C GLY A 99 -7.41 15.99 -8.02
N GLU A 100 -6.94 16.39 -6.84
CA GLU A 100 -5.83 17.34 -6.70
C GLU A 100 -4.49 16.82 -7.25
N LYS A 101 -4.23 15.52 -7.13
CA LYS A 101 -2.94 14.92 -7.54
C LYS A 101 -3.06 13.90 -8.68
N THR A 102 -4.17 13.86 -9.36
CA THR A 102 -4.42 12.89 -10.45
C THR A 102 -3.55 13.13 -11.69
N SER A 103 -3.06 14.35 -11.89
CA SER A 103 -2.23 14.73 -13.04
C SER A 103 -0.72 14.46 -12.85
N ASP A 104 -0.28 14.18 -11.62
CA ASP A 104 1.13 13.93 -11.29
C ASP A 104 1.29 12.59 -10.56
N PRO A 105 1.57 11.48 -11.28
CA PRO A 105 1.81 10.18 -10.68
C PRO A 105 2.98 10.14 -9.69
N LEU A 106 4.01 10.97 -9.90
CA LEU A 106 5.17 11.03 -9.01
C LEU A 106 4.79 11.65 -7.66
N ALA A 107 3.98 12.69 -7.65
CA ALA A 107 3.47 13.28 -6.41
C ALA A 107 2.66 12.27 -5.60
N MET A 108 1.88 11.40 -6.25
CA MET A 108 1.16 10.31 -5.59
C MET A 108 2.11 9.28 -4.96
N TYR A 109 3.18 8.89 -5.65
CA TYR A 109 4.14 7.91 -5.12
C TYR A 109 4.94 8.45 -3.92
N LEU A 110 5.18 9.76 -3.85
CA LEU A 110 5.86 10.39 -2.71
C LEU A 110 5.06 10.31 -1.40
N TYR A 111 3.75 10.10 -1.47
CA TYR A 111 2.94 9.85 -0.26
C TYR A 111 3.34 8.57 0.48
N ASP A 112 3.86 7.60 -0.22
CA ASP A 112 4.24 6.31 0.34
C ASP A 112 5.71 6.25 0.79
N VAL A 113 6.42 7.38 0.83
CA VAL A 113 7.86 7.43 1.12
C VAL A 113 8.22 6.82 2.47
N ALA A 114 7.36 6.94 3.48
CA ALA A 114 7.56 6.39 4.80
C ALA A 114 7.04 4.94 4.96
N THR A 115 6.15 4.48 4.10
CA THR A 115 5.48 3.17 4.22
C THR A 115 6.08 2.10 3.31
N ILE A 116 6.51 2.46 2.10
CA ILE A 116 7.14 1.53 1.14
C ILE A 116 8.39 0.84 1.70
N PRO A 117 9.34 1.52 2.38
CA PRO A 117 10.53 0.87 2.91
C PRO A 117 10.23 -0.27 3.88
N ALA A 118 9.25 -0.10 4.76
CA ALA A 118 8.81 -1.15 5.69
C ALA A 118 8.25 -2.38 4.95
N ASN A 119 7.47 -2.16 3.89
CA ASN A 119 6.96 -3.24 3.04
C ASN A 119 8.09 -3.98 2.30
N LEU A 120 9.11 -3.26 1.81
CA LEU A 120 10.27 -3.85 1.16
C LEU A 120 11.15 -4.63 2.13
N ALA A 121 11.34 -4.12 3.34
CA ALA A 121 12.09 -4.81 4.40
C ALA A 121 11.35 -6.02 4.98
N GLY A 122 10.02 -6.06 4.88
CA GLY A 122 9.18 -7.13 5.45
C GLY A 122 9.06 -7.04 6.97
N ILE A 123 9.06 -5.84 7.52
CA ILE A 123 8.90 -5.53 8.94
C ILE A 123 7.46 -5.09 9.25
N PRO A 124 6.97 -5.31 10.49
CA PRO A 124 5.67 -4.82 10.90
C PRO A 124 5.66 -3.30 11.04
N GLY A 125 4.55 -2.69 10.63
CA GLY A 125 4.29 -1.26 10.77
C GLY A 125 2.84 -1.00 11.14
N MET A 126 2.62 -0.02 12.01
CA MET A 126 1.30 0.40 12.46
C MET A 126 1.18 1.92 12.41
N ASN A 127 0.02 2.40 12.00
CA ASN A 127 -0.33 3.81 12.09
C ASN A 127 -1.28 4.04 13.27
N VAL A 128 -0.99 5.08 14.05
CA VAL A 128 -1.86 5.54 15.14
C VAL A 128 -2.23 6.99 14.86
N PRO A 129 -3.53 7.35 14.81
CA PRO A 129 -3.94 8.75 14.78
C PRO A 129 -3.40 9.46 16.04
N ASN A 130 -2.64 10.54 15.86
CA ASN A 130 -1.93 11.20 16.97
C ASN A 130 -2.33 12.68 17.15
N ALA A 131 -2.76 13.32 16.09
CA ALA A 131 -3.15 14.72 16.10
C ALA A 131 -4.15 15.04 15.00
N VAL A 132 -4.69 16.25 15.05
CA VAL A 132 -5.56 16.82 14.02
C VAL A 132 -4.90 18.09 13.49
N SER A 133 -4.87 18.26 12.18
CA SER A 133 -4.34 19.47 11.54
C SER A 133 -5.22 20.69 11.82
N SER A 134 -4.74 21.90 11.47
CA SER A 134 -5.54 23.14 11.53
C SER A 134 -6.80 23.10 10.66
N GLU A 135 -6.85 22.19 9.68
CA GLU A 135 -8.01 21.99 8.80
C GLU A 135 -8.95 20.88 9.30
N GLY A 136 -8.68 20.30 10.48
CA GLY A 136 -9.49 19.22 11.06
C GLY A 136 -9.21 17.83 10.48
N LEU A 137 -8.09 17.65 9.76
CA LEU A 137 -7.72 16.36 9.16
C LEU A 137 -6.78 15.56 10.09
N PRO A 138 -6.95 14.23 10.21
CA PRO A 138 -6.12 13.41 11.07
C PRO A 138 -4.67 13.34 10.59
N ILE A 139 -3.75 13.33 11.53
CA ILE A 139 -2.31 13.14 11.33
C ILE A 139 -1.92 11.79 11.93
N GLY A 140 -1.27 10.96 11.11
CA GLY A 140 -0.82 9.62 11.51
C GLY A 140 0.59 9.59 12.05
N PHE A 141 0.78 8.82 13.13
CA PHE A 141 2.05 8.49 13.74
C PHE A 141 2.36 7.02 13.42
N GLN A 142 3.43 6.78 12.66
CA GLN A 142 3.84 5.43 12.28
C GLN A 142 4.80 4.85 13.30
N VAL A 143 4.57 3.62 13.70
CA VAL A 143 5.47 2.80 14.52
C VAL A 143 5.92 1.60 13.71
N LEU A 144 7.23 1.41 13.57
CA LEU A 144 7.85 0.26 12.92
C LEU A 144 8.61 -0.55 13.97
N ALA A 145 8.59 -1.87 13.86
CA ALA A 145 9.34 -2.77 14.72
C ALA A 145 10.13 -3.80 13.92
N PRO A 146 11.13 -4.49 14.50
CA PRO A 146 11.86 -5.55 13.81
C PRO A 146 10.92 -6.69 13.38
N ALA A 147 11.36 -7.51 12.44
CA ALA A 147 10.60 -8.65 11.97
C ALA A 147 10.10 -9.53 13.13
N ARG A 148 8.80 -9.82 13.17
CA ARG A 148 8.09 -10.49 14.27
C ARG A 148 8.01 -9.69 15.58
N GLY A 149 8.32 -8.40 15.55
CA GLY A 149 8.23 -7.46 16.69
C GLY A 149 6.82 -6.88 16.88
N ASP A 150 5.77 -7.56 16.42
CA ASP A 150 4.38 -7.07 16.48
C ASP A 150 3.96 -6.69 17.90
N LEU A 151 4.37 -7.48 18.89
CA LEU A 151 4.00 -7.21 20.28
C LEU A 151 4.59 -5.90 20.82
N VAL A 152 5.87 -5.60 20.54
CA VAL A 152 6.49 -4.33 20.95
C VAL A 152 5.87 -3.16 20.20
N MET A 153 5.59 -3.33 18.92
CA MET A 153 4.87 -2.34 18.11
C MET A 153 3.51 -1.99 18.70
N TYR A 154 2.68 -2.98 19.04
CA TYR A 154 1.37 -2.76 19.67
C TYR A 154 1.47 -2.08 21.03
N LYS A 155 2.46 -2.46 21.86
CA LYS A 155 2.66 -1.81 23.16
C LYS A 155 2.97 -0.32 23.02
N VAL A 156 3.87 0.05 22.11
CA VAL A 156 4.21 1.45 21.85
C VAL A 156 3.02 2.19 21.23
N ALA A 157 2.35 1.59 20.26
CA ALA A 157 1.17 2.18 19.61
C ALA A 157 0.04 2.45 20.62
N SER A 158 -0.23 1.51 21.54
CA SER A 158 -1.22 1.73 22.63
C SER A 158 -0.84 2.87 23.57
N LEU A 159 0.44 3.07 23.85
CA LEU A 159 0.87 4.22 24.65
C LEU A 159 0.67 5.53 23.90
N VAL A 160 1.00 5.57 22.61
CA VAL A 160 0.75 6.76 21.77
C VAL A 160 -0.74 7.07 21.71
N GLU A 161 -1.57 6.06 21.47
CA GLU A 161 -3.03 6.21 21.45
C GLU A 161 -3.58 6.76 22.77
N ALA A 162 -3.11 6.23 23.91
CA ALA A 162 -3.54 6.68 25.24
C ALA A 162 -3.08 8.10 25.60
N LEU A 163 -1.98 8.56 25.00
CA LEU A 163 -1.45 9.92 25.20
C LEU A 163 -1.98 10.93 24.19
N SER A 164 -2.58 10.46 23.11
CA SER A 164 -3.21 11.32 22.11
C SER A 164 -4.58 11.74 22.64
N ASP A 165 -4.88 13.04 22.53
CA ASP A 165 -6.25 13.51 22.77
C ASP A 165 -7.23 12.73 21.88
N ASP A 166 -8.52 12.73 22.22
CA ASP A 166 -9.55 12.03 21.45
C ASP A 166 -9.61 12.52 19.99
N VAL A 167 -8.63 12.06 19.21
CA VAL A 167 -8.49 12.40 17.79
C VAL A 167 -9.65 11.82 16.99
N ALA A 168 -10.16 10.65 17.39
CA ALA A 168 -11.28 10.02 16.71
C ALA A 168 -12.57 10.85 16.85
N GLY A 169 -12.81 11.44 18.04
CA GLY A 169 -13.96 12.33 18.27
C GLY A 169 -13.82 13.69 17.58
N GLN A 170 -12.61 14.11 17.25
CA GLN A 170 -12.34 15.38 16.56
C GLN A 170 -12.34 15.24 15.02
N CYS A 171 -12.25 14.01 14.50
CA CYS A 171 -12.21 13.78 13.06
C CYS A 171 -13.58 14.01 12.43
N PRO A 172 -13.72 14.84 11.39
CA PRO A 172 -15.00 15.07 10.69
C PRO A 172 -15.64 13.79 10.16
N ALA A 173 -14.85 12.75 9.89
CA ALA A 173 -15.36 11.45 9.44
C ALA A 173 -16.12 10.68 10.53
N ALA A 174 -15.90 10.96 11.82
CA ALA A 174 -16.64 10.35 12.92
C ALA A 174 -18.13 10.76 12.95
N ASN A 175 -18.49 11.85 12.28
CA ASN A 175 -19.84 12.38 12.21
C ASN A 175 -20.53 12.10 10.86
N TRP A 176 -20.05 11.14 10.12
CA TRP A 176 -20.49 10.85 8.75
C TRP A 176 -21.85 10.11 8.68
N GLU A 177 -22.39 9.59 9.78
CA GLU A 177 -23.61 8.76 9.78
C GLU A 177 -24.94 9.54 9.61
N GLU A 178 -24.92 10.86 9.46
CA GLU A 178 -26.14 11.67 9.44
C GLU A 178 -26.32 12.59 8.22
N LYS A 179 -25.90 12.18 7.03
CA LYS A 179 -26.28 12.94 5.83
C LYS A 179 -26.73 12.08 4.67
#